data_c034b9c9445ed304b7e2e37e9c09e054
#
_entry.id   c034b9c9445ed304b7e2e37e9c09e054
#
_cell.length_a   1.000
_cell.length_b   1.000
_cell.length_c   1.000
_cell.angle_alpha   90.00
_cell.angle_beta   90.00
_cell.angle_gamma   90.00
#
_symmetry.space_group_name_H-M   'P 1'
#
loop_
_entity.id
_entity.type
_entity.pdbx_description
1 polymer ?
#
loop_
_entity_poly.entity_id
_entity_poly.type
_entity_poly.pdbx_seq_one_letter_code
_entity_poly.pdbx_strand_id
1 'polypeptide(L)'
;MTRFAFLLLLILGLPLLGCDRSDPIVVIQLHPKNPDIIYVATNDYIYKTRDGGQTWANLSHGMSHSRVISMAIDPAYPATVYAGTKGDAVYKSYDGWQRWISQRTGLDDVTISSVVNQFLFDPTDNTHLFVATTMGIFETKNAGDSWTKRMEGMKEVLMVMTLGLDPTRPLILYAGTSGGVYKSLDQAGRWEKVNNGLVDPAIIKSSRALNVTAIMVDPYEADTVYASTLEGLYKSTDAAATWARIGQSLQDQMVFSMVLDRTRRGVIYLGGREGIHRSEDGGSTWTTLNKGLATLNVRSLAQSLIDPQIFYLGTNGSGLYKSRNRGEEWEPVPTVLPG
;
A
#
# COMPACT_ATOMS: atom_id res chain seq x y z
N MET A 1 -54.12 -42.98 -32.75
CA MET A 1 -52.77 -43.19 -32.20
C MET A 1 -51.99 -41.87 -32.30
N THR A 2 -52.11 -41.04 -31.30
CA THR A 2 -51.58 -39.71 -31.25
C THR A 2 -50.33 -39.75 -30.33
N ARG A 3 -49.14 -39.54 -30.90
CA ARG A 3 -47.87 -39.44 -30.16
C ARG A 3 -47.71 -38.04 -29.62
N PHE A 4 -47.73 -37.89 -28.31
CA PHE A 4 -47.29 -36.67 -27.61
C PHE A 4 -45.78 -36.68 -27.52
N ALA A 5 -45.11 -35.67 -28.13
CA ALA A 5 -43.70 -35.40 -27.93
C ALA A 5 -43.54 -34.48 -26.71
N PHE A 6 -42.87 -35.00 -25.67
CA PHE A 6 -42.44 -34.18 -24.52
C PHE A 6 -41.20 -33.35 -24.90
N LEU A 7 -41.39 -32.03 -24.95
CA LEU A 7 -40.32 -31.09 -25.11
C LEU A 7 -39.67 -30.84 -23.75
N LEU A 8 -38.48 -31.40 -23.53
CA LEU A 8 -37.69 -31.16 -22.32
C LEU A 8 -37.05 -29.78 -22.44
N LEU A 9 -37.59 -28.78 -21.75
CA LEU A 9 -36.97 -27.45 -21.62
C LEU A 9 -35.78 -27.58 -20.66
N LEU A 10 -34.56 -27.59 -21.21
CA LEU A 10 -33.33 -27.40 -20.43
C LEU A 10 -33.28 -25.92 -20.00
N ILE A 11 -33.67 -25.66 -18.76
CA ILE A 11 -33.39 -24.40 -18.09
C ILE A 11 -31.91 -24.41 -17.77
N LEU A 12 -31.10 -23.80 -18.64
CA LEU A 12 -29.75 -23.39 -18.31
C LEU A 12 -29.85 -22.36 -17.17
N GLY A 13 -29.57 -22.83 -15.96
CA GLY A 13 -29.43 -22.00 -14.80
C GLY A 13 -28.26 -21.02 -15.04
N LEU A 14 -28.60 -19.79 -15.43
CA LEU A 14 -27.66 -18.66 -15.27
C LEU A 14 -27.32 -18.62 -13.78
N PRO A 15 -26.02 -18.60 -13.40
CA PRO A 15 -25.69 -18.33 -12.03
C PRO A 15 -26.23 -16.93 -11.72
N LEU A 16 -27.13 -16.87 -10.77
CA LEU A 16 -27.49 -15.62 -10.11
C LEU A 16 -26.16 -15.01 -9.65
N LEU A 17 -25.76 -13.92 -10.27
CA LEU A 17 -24.75 -13.01 -9.78
C LEU A 17 -25.25 -12.49 -8.43
N GLY A 18 -25.03 -13.29 -7.39
CA GLY A 18 -25.10 -12.82 -6.03
C GLY A 18 -24.11 -11.67 -5.91
N CYS A 19 -24.56 -10.54 -5.44
CA CYS A 19 -23.70 -9.47 -4.95
C CYS A 19 -22.97 -9.98 -3.70
N ASP A 20 -22.05 -10.91 -3.85
CA ASP A 20 -21.05 -11.20 -2.83
C ASP A 20 -20.16 -9.98 -2.76
N ARG A 21 -20.43 -9.11 -1.82
CA ARG A 21 -19.51 -8.05 -1.41
C ARG A 21 -18.33 -8.76 -0.79
N SER A 22 -17.33 -9.06 -1.61
CA SER A 22 -16.05 -9.57 -1.10
C SER A 22 -15.46 -8.51 -0.16
N ASP A 23 -14.82 -8.95 0.91
CA ASP A 23 -14.09 -8.05 1.82
C ASP A 23 -13.10 -7.19 1.05
N PRO A 24 -12.91 -5.92 1.47
CA PRO A 24 -11.93 -5.04 0.84
C PRO A 24 -10.53 -5.66 0.90
N ILE A 25 -9.84 -5.71 -0.23
CA ILE A 25 -8.41 -6.05 -0.26
C ILE A 25 -7.63 -4.77 0.06
N VAL A 26 -7.18 -4.66 1.30
CA VAL A 26 -6.53 -3.44 1.82
C VAL A 26 -5.02 -3.44 1.62
N VAL A 27 -4.38 -4.61 1.57
CA VAL A 27 -2.94 -4.77 1.36
C VAL A 27 -2.69 -5.88 0.36
N ILE A 28 -1.72 -5.67 -0.53
CA ILE A 28 -1.15 -6.68 -1.41
C ILE A 28 0.36 -6.68 -1.22
N GLN A 29 0.94 -7.85 -1.01
CA GLN A 29 2.38 -8.07 -1.01
C GLN A 29 2.73 -9.18 -2.00
N LEU A 30 3.65 -8.88 -2.91
CA LEU A 30 4.15 -9.84 -3.89
C LEU A 30 5.47 -10.41 -3.41
N HIS A 31 5.63 -11.72 -3.53
CA HIS A 31 6.89 -12.35 -3.15
C HIS A 31 8.02 -11.91 -4.07
N PRO A 32 9.18 -11.47 -3.54
CA PRO A 32 10.23 -10.82 -4.34
C PRO A 32 10.95 -11.76 -5.34
N LYS A 33 10.80 -13.08 -5.18
CA LYS A 33 11.52 -14.09 -5.97
C LYS A 33 10.61 -15.12 -6.65
N ASN A 34 9.28 -15.08 -6.44
CA ASN A 34 8.33 -16.02 -7.02
C ASN A 34 7.02 -15.29 -7.37
N PRO A 35 6.67 -15.12 -8.67
CA PRO A 35 5.52 -14.33 -9.10
C PRO A 35 4.17 -14.98 -8.76
N ASP A 36 4.15 -16.28 -8.45
CA ASP A 36 2.93 -17.02 -8.13
C ASP A 36 2.56 -16.94 -6.66
N ILE A 37 3.48 -16.43 -5.83
CA ILE A 37 3.22 -16.23 -4.40
C ILE A 37 2.76 -14.80 -4.15
N ILE A 38 1.51 -14.68 -3.71
CA ILE A 38 0.88 -13.40 -3.40
C ILE A 38 0.26 -13.49 -2.02
N TYR A 39 0.38 -12.42 -1.28
CA TYR A 39 -0.27 -12.25 0.00
C TYR A 39 -1.24 -11.08 -0.08
N VAL A 40 -2.43 -11.27 0.47
CA VAL A 40 -3.43 -10.21 0.58
C VAL A 40 -3.95 -10.12 2.00
N ALA A 41 -4.24 -8.93 2.47
CA ALA A 41 -5.00 -8.72 3.68
C ALA A 41 -6.36 -8.10 3.35
N THR A 42 -7.38 -8.64 3.96
CA THR A 42 -8.71 -8.06 4.04
C THR A 42 -8.88 -7.33 5.39
N ASN A 43 -10.11 -6.93 5.71
CA ASN A 43 -10.37 -6.36 7.03
C ASN A 43 -10.13 -7.34 8.18
N ASP A 44 -10.33 -8.64 7.95
CA ASP A 44 -10.40 -9.64 9.01
C ASP A 44 -9.30 -10.71 8.92
N TYR A 45 -8.75 -10.96 7.72
CA TYR A 45 -7.88 -12.09 7.48
C TYR A 45 -6.70 -11.76 6.58
N ILE A 46 -5.64 -12.58 6.68
CA ILE A 46 -4.53 -12.64 5.74
C ILE A 46 -4.66 -13.93 4.93
N TYR A 47 -4.48 -13.82 3.62
CA TYR A 47 -4.49 -14.95 2.72
C TYR A 47 -3.21 -15.02 1.90
N LYS A 48 -2.84 -16.23 1.52
CA LYS A 48 -1.70 -16.53 0.64
C LYS A 48 -2.13 -17.45 -0.48
N THR A 49 -1.68 -17.15 -1.68
CA THR A 49 -1.67 -18.08 -2.81
C THR A 49 -0.24 -18.51 -3.15
N ARG A 50 -0.10 -19.68 -3.79
CA ARG A 50 1.17 -20.20 -4.32
C ARG A 50 1.07 -20.55 -5.81
N ASP A 51 -0.06 -20.27 -6.43
CA ASP A 51 -0.46 -20.63 -7.78
C ASP A 51 -1.04 -19.44 -8.57
N GLY A 52 -0.60 -18.23 -8.22
CA GLY A 52 -1.00 -17.00 -8.91
C GLY A 52 -2.44 -16.59 -8.68
N GLY A 53 -3.07 -17.08 -7.59
CA GLY A 53 -4.42 -16.72 -7.17
C GLY A 53 -5.50 -17.75 -7.52
N GLN A 54 -5.15 -18.97 -7.94
CA GLN A 54 -6.12 -20.02 -8.20
C GLN A 54 -6.68 -20.63 -6.90
N THR A 55 -5.80 -20.81 -5.90
CA THR A 55 -6.19 -21.27 -4.55
C THR A 55 -5.59 -20.36 -3.47
N TRP A 56 -6.30 -20.26 -2.34
CA TRP A 56 -5.93 -19.38 -1.23
C TRP A 56 -5.96 -20.13 0.09
N ALA A 57 -4.97 -19.88 0.93
CA ALA A 57 -4.89 -20.36 2.30
C ALA A 57 -5.05 -19.19 3.28
N ASN A 58 -5.90 -19.36 4.30
CA ASN A 58 -6.01 -18.42 5.42
C ASN A 58 -4.79 -18.60 6.35
N LEU A 59 -4.08 -17.50 6.63
CA LEU A 59 -2.86 -17.49 7.42
C LEU A 59 -2.98 -16.64 8.69
N SER A 60 -4.18 -16.33 9.14
CA SER A 60 -4.40 -15.48 10.32
C SER A 60 -4.26 -16.21 11.65
N HIS A 61 -3.95 -17.52 11.62
CA HIS A 61 -3.84 -18.32 12.84
C HIS A 61 -2.70 -17.83 13.75
N GLY A 62 -3.01 -17.60 15.03
CA GLY A 62 -2.04 -17.13 16.03
C GLY A 62 -1.89 -15.62 16.12
N MET A 63 -2.63 -14.85 15.30
CA MET A 63 -2.87 -13.44 15.55
C MET A 63 -4.12 -13.28 16.41
N SER A 64 -4.09 -12.36 17.38
CA SER A 64 -5.33 -11.92 18.01
C SER A 64 -6.24 -11.32 16.92
N HIS A 65 -7.53 -11.17 17.17
CA HIS A 65 -8.53 -10.67 16.22
C HIS A 65 -8.24 -9.24 15.73
N SER A 66 -6.98 -8.95 15.44
CA SER A 66 -6.48 -7.62 15.08
C SER A 66 -6.47 -7.45 13.58
N ARG A 67 -7.15 -6.42 13.12
CA ARG A 67 -7.19 -6.04 11.71
C ARG A 67 -5.80 -5.71 11.19
N VAL A 68 -5.33 -6.40 10.15
CA VAL A 68 -4.06 -6.11 9.47
C VAL A 68 -4.24 -4.91 8.54
N ILE A 69 -3.37 -3.92 8.70
CA ILE A 69 -3.40 -2.67 7.95
C ILE A 69 -2.20 -2.54 7.01
N SER A 70 -1.08 -3.13 7.39
CA SER A 70 0.15 -3.13 6.59
C SER A 70 0.87 -4.47 6.69
N MET A 71 1.60 -4.82 5.64
CA MET A 71 2.44 -6.01 5.59
C MET A 71 3.78 -5.67 4.94
N ALA A 72 4.82 -6.40 5.31
CA ALA A 72 6.11 -6.33 4.63
C ALA A 72 6.79 -7.70 4.61
N ILE A 73 7.49 -7.98 3.52
CA ILE A 73 8.30 -9.18 3.32
C ILE A 73 9.76 -8.77 3.40
N ASP A 74 10.55 -9.47 4.21
CA ASP A 74 11.99 -9.28 4.25
C ASP A 74 12.58 -9.57 2.85
N PRO A 75 13.23 -8.61 2.20
CA PRO A 75 13.72 -8.78 0.83
C PRO A 75 14.84 -9.81 0.72
N ALA A 76 15.63 -10.00 1.78
CA ALA A 76 16.71 -10.97 1.82
C ALA A 76 16.19 -12.38 2.19
N TYR A 77 15.31 -12.46 3.18
CA TYR A 77 14.72 -13.68 3.73
C TYR A 77 13.19 -13.69 3.59
N PRO A 78 12.61 -14.00 2.41
CA PRO A 78 11.17 -13.88 2.18
C PRO A 78 10.26 -14.79 3.01
N ALA A 79 10.84 -15.73 3.78
CA ALA A 79 10.11 -16.46 4.81
C ALA A 79 9.82 -15.60 6.06
N THR A 80 10.59 -14.52 6.25
CA THR A 80 10.39 -13.54 7.33
C THR A 80 9.45 -12.46 6.83
N VAL A 81 8.38 -12.25 7.56
CA VAL A 81 7.32 -11.29 7.19
C VAL A 81 6.80 -10.57 8.42
N TYR A 82 6.32 -9.37 8.19
CA TYR A 82 5.77 -8.50 9.22
C TYR A 82 4.34 -8.14 8.88
N ALA A 83 3.49 -8.08 9.89
CA ALA A 83 2.12 -7.57 9.80
C ALA A 83 1.92 -6.46 10.82
N GLY A 84 1.52 -5.30 10.33
CA GLY A 84 1.14 -4.16 11.14
C GLY A 84 -0.37 -4.13 11.32
N THR A 85 -0.82 -3.99 12.55
CA THR A 85 -2.22 -4.14 12.90
C THR A 85 -2.83 -2.82 13.40
N LYS A 86 -4.15 -2.84 13.50
CA LYS A 86 -4.89 -1.88 14.30
C LYS A 86 -5.11 -2.49 15.70
N GLY A 87 -4.49 -1.88 16.70
CA GLY A 87 -4.74 -2.21 18.10
C GLY A 87 -3.78 -3.19 18.75
N ASP A 88 -2.95 -3.90 17.98
CA ASP A 88 -2.08 -4.93 18.54
C ASP A 88 -0.62 -4.88 18.04
N ALA A 89 -0.21 -3.68 17.58
CA ALA A 89 1.14 -3.35 17.13
C ALA A 89 1.63 -4.21 15.95
N VAL A 90 2.79 -4.85 16.10
CA VAL A 90 3.50 -5.60 15.06
C VAL A 90 3.51 -7.08 15.38
N TYR A 91 3.23 -7.90 14.37
CA TYR A 91 3.49 -9.32 14.36
C TYR A 91 4.58 -9.67 13.36
N LYS A 92 5.36 -10.71 13.67
CA LYS A 92 6.39 -11.25 12.80
C LYS A 92 6.25 -12.75 12.66
N SER A 93 6.48 -13.27 11.46
CA SER A 93 6.59 -14.70 11.16
C SER A 93 7.95 -14.99 10.54
N TYR A 94 8.57 -16.13 10.88
CA TYR A 94 9.85 -16.60 10.34
C TYR A 94 9.70 -17.80 9.40
N ASP A 95 8.50 -18.36 9.30
CA ASP A 95 8.22 -19.64 8.63
C ASP A 95 7.27 -19.48 7.44
N GLY A 96 7.25 -18.30 6.86
CA GLY A 96 6.41 -18.01 5.71
C GLY A 96 4.92 -17.94 6.06
N TRP A 97 4.60 -17.30 7.21
CA TRP A 97 3.26 -16.95 7.66
C TRP A 97 2.49 -18.06 8.41
N GLN A 98 3.15 -19.15 8.78
CA GLN A 98 2.48 -20.25 9.50
C GLN A 98 2.28 -19.94 10.99
N ARG A 99 3.26 -19.25 11.60
CA ARG A 99 3.20 -18.83 13.00
C ARG A 99 3.52 -17.36 13.13
N TRP A 100 2.69 -16.64 13.88
CA TRP A 100 2.89 -15.24 14.19
C TRP A 100 3.34 -15.03 15.63
N ILE A 101 4.30 -14.15 15.82
CA ILE A 101 4.87 -13.78 17.12
C ILE A 101 4.69 -12.27 17.27
N SER A 102 4.07 -11.85 18.37
CA SER A 102 3.90 -10.42 18.66
C SER A 102 5.25 -9.78 19.00
N GLN A 103 5.53 -8.63 18.41
CA GLN A 103 6.76 -7.84 18.52
C GLN A 103 6.44 -6.46 19.12
N ARG A 104 6.21 -6.41 20.43
CA ARG A 104 5.72 -5.19 21.12
C ARG A 104 6.78 -4.44 21.93
N THR A 105 7.96 -5.02 22.18
CA THR A 105 9.00 -4.40 23.02
C THR A 105 9.38 -3.03 22.49
N GLY A 106 9.14 -1.97 23.26
CA GLY A 106 9.38 -0.57 22.88
C GLY A 106 8.27 0.08 22.06
N LEU A 107 7.16 -0.64 21.81
CA LEU A 107 5.91 -0.07 21.24
C LEU A 107 4.87 0.22 22.32
N ASP A 108 5.31 0.64 23.50
CA ASP A 108 4.44 0.83 24.69
C ASP A 108 3.38 1.93 24.47
N ASP A 109 3.69 2.93 23.65
CA ASP A 109 2.74 3.97 23.25
C ASP A 109 1.66 3.48 22.27
N VAL A 110 1.85 2.28 21.64
CA VAL A 110 0.90 1.74 20.67
C VAL A 110 -0.24 1.06 21.41
N THR A 111 -1.37 1.74 21.46
CA THR A 111 -2.58 1.33 22.20
C THR A 111 -3.57 0.60 21.29
N ILE A 112 -4.66 0.11 21.84
CA ILE A 112 -5.77 -0.57 21.13
C ILE A 112 -6.39 0.27 20.00
N SER A 113 -6.25 1.58 20.03
CA SER A 113 -6.73 2.48 18.97
C SER A 113 -5.66 2.82 17.92
N SER A 114 -4.40 2.42 18.16
CA SER A 114 -3.28 2.74 17.28
C SER A 114 -3.26 1.88 16.04
N VAL A 115 -2.65 2.39 14.97
CA VAL A 115 -2.53 1.72 13.69
C VAL A 115 -1.08 1.72 13.25
N VAL A 116 -0.57 0.57 12.83
CA VAL A 116 0.71 0.45 12.13
C VAL A 116 0.45 0.58 10.63
N ASN A 117 0.75 1.76 10.08
CA ASN A 117 0.34 2.16 8.74
C ASN A 117 1.27 1.62 7.64
N GLN A 118 2.59 1.54 7.92
CA GLN A 118 3.57 1.11 6.92
C GLN A 118 4.85 0.62 7.58
N PHE A 119 5.52 -0.34 6.91
CA PHE A 119 6.90 -0.73 7.16
C PHE A 119 7.81 -0.14 6.08
N LEU A 120 9.02 0.24 6.48
CA LEU A 120 10.07 0.68 5.59
C LEU A 120 11.38 0.00 5.98
N PHE A 121 11.94 -0.83 5.09
CA PHE A 121 13.24 -1.45 5.28
C PHE A 121 14.39 -0.53 4.90
N ASP A 122 15.48 -0.59 5.63
CA ASP A 122 16.77 -0.13 5.16
C ASP A 122 17.24 -1.04 4.01
N PRO A 123 17.53 -0.51 2.81
CA PRO A 123 17.95 -1.34 1.67
C PRO A 123 19.31 -2.01 1.85
N THR A 124 20.10 -1.57 2.84
CA THR A 124 21.45 -2.06 3.12
C THR A 124 21.52 -3.04 4.29
N ASP A 125 20.50 -3.03 5.15
CA ASP A 125 20.42 -3.88 6.35
C ASP A 125 18.98 -4.35 6.60
N ASN A 126 18.67 -5.59 6.31
CA ASN A 126 17.34 -6.18 6.50
C ASN A 126 16.93 -6.36 7.98
N THR A 127 17.85 -6.18 8.93
CA THR A 127 17.51 -6.14 10.37
C THR A 127 17.11 -4.75 10.84
N HIS A 128 17.35 -3.74 9.99
CA HIS A 128 17.03 -2.35 10.24
C HIS A 128 15.78 -1.93 9.46
N LEU A 129 14.73 -1.59 10.17
CA LEU A 129 13.47 -1.14 9.57
C LEU A 129 12.76 -0.11 10.45
N PHE A 130 11.86 0.64 9.82
CA PHE A 130 11.02 1.64 10.45
C PHE A 130 9.55 1.27 10.30
N VAL A 131 8.73 1.70 11.25
CA VAL A 131 7.27 1.65 11.14
C VAL A 131 6.67 3.04 11.32
N ALA A 132 5.76 3.39 10.41
CA ALA A 132 4.88 4.53 10.55
C ALA A 132 3.64 4.11 11.33
N THR A 133 3.31 4.85 12.38
CA THR A 133 2.13 4.57 13.20
C THR A 133 1.32 5.84 13.47
N THR A 134 0.09 5.68 13.92
CA THR A 134 -0.70 6.80 14.43
C THR A 134 -0.10 7.46 15.68
N MET A 135 0.90 6.83 16.31
CA MET A 135 1.59 7.33 17.50
C MET A 135 3.02 7.83 17.22
N GLY A 136 3.43 7.83 15.94
CA GLY A 136 4.74 8.29 15.49
C GLY A 136 5.51 7.27 14.69
N ILE A 137 6.83 7.47 14.60
CA ILE A 137 7.78 6.61 13.91
C ILE A 137 8.54 5.80 14.97
N PHE A 138 8.68 4.51 14.71
CA PHE A 138 9.54 3.64 15.53
C PHE A 138 10.57 2.94 14.64
N GLU A 139 11.76 2.77 15.15
CA GLU A 139 12.91 2.11 14.52
C GLU A 139 13.26 0.83 15.26
N THR A 140 13.64 -0.20 14.52
CA THR A 140 14.31 -1.38 15.02
C THR A 140 15.62 -1.62 14.30
N LYS A 141 16.65 -2.09 15.00
CA LYS A 141 17.95 -2.52 14.43
C LYS A 141 18.23 -4.01 14.72
N ASN A 142 17.22 -4.72 15.16
CA ASN A 142 17.26 -6.14 15.49
C ASN A 142 16.05 -6.89 14.92
N ALA A 143 15.65 -6.50 13.70
CA ALA A 143 14.60 -7.16 12.94
C ALA A 143 13.25 -7.22 13.69
N GLY A 144 12.94 -6.22 14.52
CA GLY A 144 11.65 -6.10 15.20
C GLY A 144 11.64 -6.65 16.63
N ASP A 145 12.71 -7.21 17.15
CA ASP A 145 12.74 -7.74 18.51
C ASP A 145 12.57 -6.62 19.56
N SER A 146 13.01 -5.39 19.22
CA SER A 146 12.73 -4.20 20.00
C SER A 146 12.63 -2.95 19.11
N TRP A 147 11.85 -1.96 19.58
CA TRP A 147 11.58 -0.74 18.86
C TRP A 147 11.94 0.50 19.67
N THR A 148 12.40 1.54 19.01
CA THR A 148 12.75 2.83 19.62
C THR A 148 12.00 3.92 18.89
N LYS A 149 11.32 4.80 19.62
CA LYS A 149 10.58 5.94 19.04
C LYS A 149 11.55 6.97 18.44
N ARG A 150 11.25 7.46 17.24
CA ARG A 150 12.06 8.40 16.46
C ARG A 150 11.24 9.62 16.01
N MET A 151 11.03 10.56 16.92
CA MET A 151 10.15 11.73 16.73
C MET A 151 10.83 13.07 17.01
N GLU A 152 12.17 13.09 17.17
CA GLU A 152 12.87 14.34 17.44
C GLU A 152 12.63 15.35 16.30
N GLY A 153 12.18 16.56 16.63
CA GLY A 153 11.77 17.59 15.67
C GLY A 153 10.29 17.55 15.22
N MET A 154 9.53 16.50 15.59
CA MET A 154 8.10 16.34 15.22
C MET A 154 7.15 16.61 16.39
N LYS A 155 7.34 17.65 17.16
CA LYS A 155 6.61 17.87 18.42
C LYS A 155 5.08 18.05 18.27
N GLU A 156 4.62 18.48 17.08
CA GLU A 156 3.21 18.75 16.80
C GLU A 156 2.51 17.62 16.04
N VAL A 157 3.20 16.53 15.71
CA VAL A 157 2.66 15.47 14.86
C VAL A 157 2.33 14.24 15.67
N LEU A 158 1.08 13.83 15.63
CA LEU A 158 0.59 12.61 16.29
C LEU A 158 0.52 11.42 15.34
N MET A 159 0.12 11.61 14.06
CA MET A 159 -0.08 10.53 13.10
C MET A 159 0.93 10.58 11.97
N VAL A 160 1.65 9.47 11.79
CA VAL A 160 2.50 9.23 10.61
C VAL A 160 1.81 8.17 9.73
N MET A 161 1.49 8.55 8.50
CA MET A 161 0.72 7.73 7.58
C MET A 161 1.62 6.89 6.68
N THR A 162 2.76 7.45 6.27
CA THR A 162 3.63 6.86 5.26
C THR A 162 5.08 7.29 5.47
N LEU A 163 6.01 6.45 5.03
CA LEU A 163 7.45 6.71 5.01
C LEU A 163 7.99 6.51 3.59
N GLY A 164 8.90 7.37 3.17
CA GLY A 164 9.68 7.24 1.95
C GLY A 164 11.16 7.24 2.27
N LEU A 165 11.94 6.47 1.53
CA LEU A 165 13.40 6.41 1.65
C LEU A 165 14.01 6.77 0.31
N ASP A 166 15.06 7.57 0.34
CA ASP A 166 15.89 7.84 -0.83
C ASP A 166 16.72 6.58 -1.16
N PRO A 167 16.48 5.91 -2.28
CA PRO A 167 17.12 4.63 -2.59
C PRO A 167 18.63 4.75 -2.84
N THR A 168 19.13 5.96 -3.12
CA THR A 168 20.54 6.22 -3.37
C THR A 168 21.27 6.81 -2.16
N ARG A 169 20.51 7.41 -1.24
CA ARG A 169 21.00 8.04 -0.01
C ARG A 169 20.19 7.56 1.19
N PRO A 170 20.41 6.33 1.71
CA PRO A 170 19.56 5.68 2.72
C PRO A 170 19.47 6.43 4.07
N LEU A 171 20.30 7.41 4.30
CA LEU A 171 20.19 8.31 5.45
C LEU A 171 19.04 9.32 5.31
N ILE A 172 18.57 9.55 4.08
CA ILE A 172 17.50 10.52 3.81
C ILE A 172 16.15 9.77 3.83
N LEU A 173 15.32 10.18 4.78
CA LEU A 173 13.97 9.68 4.95
C LEU A 173 12.95 10.81 4.85
N TYR A 174 11.77 10.46 4.37
CA TYR A 174 10.62 11.34 4.33
C TYR A 174 9.47 10.70 5.10
N ALA A 175 8.73 11.50 5.86
CA ALA A 175 7.55 11.07 6.58
C ALA A 175 6.35 11.91 6.16
N GLY A 176 5.33 11.22 5.64
CA GLY A 176 4.02 11.80 5.37
C GLY A 176 3.14 11.70 6.61
N THR A 177 2.68 12.85 7.09
CA THR A 177 2.00 12.97 8.38
C THR A 177 0.68 13.72 8.26
N SER A 178 -0.08 13.78 9.35
CA SER A 178 -1.26 14.65 9.45
C SER A 178 -0.92 16.16 9.43
N GLY A 179 0.35 16.53 9.58
CA GLY A 179 0.85 17.90 9.54
C GLY A 179 1.69 18.26 8.31
N GLY A 180 1.69 17.41 7.28
CA GLY A 180 2.48 17.55 6.06
C GLY A 180 3.66 16.61 5.98
N VAL A 181 4.68 17.00 5.23
CA VAL A 181 5.89 16.23 5.01
C VAL A 181 7.00 16.68 5.95
N TYR A 182 7.67 15.70 6.53
CA TYR A 182 8.93 15.88 7.27
C TYR A 182 10.05 15.12 6.58
N LYS A 183 11.27 15.66 6.68
CA LYS A 183 12.49 15.08 6.13
C LYS A 183 13.51 14.86 7.23
N SER A 184 14.20 13.74 7.19
CA SER A 184 15.39 13.46 8.00
C SER A 184 16.58 13.28 7.09
N LEU A 185 17.76 13.73 7.54
CA LEU A 185 19.04 13.58 6.84
C LEU A 185 19.99 12.61 7.56
N ASP A 186 19.55 12.06 8.68
CA ASP A 186 20.34 11.26 9.63
C ASP A 186 19.61 9.98 10.06
N GLN A 187 18.85 9.39 9.11
CA GLN A 187 18.17 8.09 9.32
C GLN A 187 17.19 8.13 10.50
N ALA A 188 16.29 9.13 10.51
CA ALA A 188 15.29 9.38 11.52
C ALA A 188 15.80 9.84 12.89
N GLY A 189 17.08 10.25 13.00
CA GLY A 189 17.60 10.85 14.21
C GLY A 189 16.93 12.18 14.52
N ARG A 190 16.74 13.03 13.50
CA ARG A 190 16.03 14.30 13.59
C ARG A 190 15.21 14.57 12.35
N TRP A 191 14.03 15.17 12.54
CA TRP A 191 13.10 15.53 11.48
C TRP A 191 12.91 17.03 11.35
N GLU A 192 12.83 17.51 10.10
CA GLU A 192 12.53 18.89 9.77
C GLU A 192 11.30 18.97 8.87
N LYS A 193 10.42 19.93 9.13
CA LYS A 193 9.19 20.15 8.36
C LYS A 193 9.54 20.78 7.01
N VAL A 194 9.05 20.18 5.91
CA VAL A 194 9.37 20.58 4.52
C VAL A 194 8.08 20.74 3.70
N ASN A 195 7.26 21.72 4.07
CA ASN A 195 5.91 21.91 3.50
C ASN A 195 5.82 23.10 2.50
N ASN A 196 6.92 23.74 2.13
CA ASN A 196 6.88 24.91 1.25
C ASN A 196 6.23 24.58 -0.09
N GLY A 197 5.05 25.16 -0.39
CA GLY A 197 4.26 24.88 -1.59
C GLY A 197 3.41 23.59 -1.52
N LEU A 198 3.47 22.80 -0.43
CA LEU A 198 2.72 21.54 -0.32
C LEU A 198 1.23 21.78 -0.20
N VAL A 199 0.69 22.81 0.17
CA VAL A 199 -0.74 23.14 0.10
C VAL A 199 -0.85 24.64 -0.10
N ASP A 200 -1.55 25.04 -1.12
CA ASP A 200 -1.87 26.45 -1.34
C ASP A 200 -2.87 26.92 -0.28
N PRO A 201 -2.51 27.91 0.57
CA PRO A 201 -3.42 28.47 1.56
C PRO A 201 -4.76 28.96 0.98
N ALA A 202 -4.77 29.37 -0.30
CA ALA A 202 -5.97 29.81 -1.01
C ALA A 202 -6.94 28.66 -1.36
N ILE A 203 -6.47 27.40 -1.33
CA ILE A 203 -7.24 26.21 -1.74
C ILE A 203 -7.58 25.32 -0.55
N ILE A 204 -7.09 25.61 0.66
CA ILE A 204 -7.36 24.82 1.86
C ILE A 204 -8.86 24.74 2.13
N LYS A 205 -9.46 23.58 1.83
CA LYS A 205 -10.88 23.31 2.09
C LYS A 205 -11.13 22.74 3.50
N SER A 206 -10.09 22.19 4.15
CA SER A 206 -10.23 21.53 5.45
C SER A 206 -8.96 21.58 6.29
N SER A 207 -9.10 21.37 7.60
CA SER A 207 -7.96 21.19 8.53
C SER A 207 -7.14 19.94 8.22
N ARG A 208 -7.62 19.07 7.31
CA ARG A 208 -6.95 17.83 6.89
C ARG A 208 -6.20 17.97 5.57
N ALA A 209 -6.11 19.16 5.00
CA ALA A 209 -5.44 19.42 3.73
C ALA A 209 -3.98 18.93 3.73
N LEU A 210 -3.30 19.03 4.86
CA LEU A 210 -1.93 18.56 5.04
C LEU A 210 -1.80 17.06 5.35
N ASN A 211 -2.90 16.29 5.39
CA ASN A 211 -2.79 14.85 5.61
C ASN A 211 -2.16 14.17 4.38
N VAL A 212 -0.88 13.80 4.52
CA VAL A 212 -0.12 13.11 3.47
C VAL A 212 -0.43 11.61 3.56
N THR A 213 -1.08 11.07 2.53
CA THR A 213 -1.52 9.67 2.48
C THR A 213 -0.53 8.73 1.82
N ALA A 214 0.32 9.25 0.92
CA ALA A 214 1.41 8.51 0.31
C ALA A 214 2.60 9.43 0.05
N ILE A 215 3.82 8.90 0.19
CA ILE A 215 5.06 9.58 -0.18
C ILE A 215 6.00 8.58 -0.84
N MET A 216 6.60 8.97 -1.97
CA MET A 216 7.54 8.14 -2.70
C MET A 216 8.69 8.98 -3.25
N VAL A 217 9.90 8.44 -3.18
CA VAL A 217 11.10 9.01 -3.82
C VAL A 217 11.28 8.33 -5.17
N ASP A 218 11.55 9.12 -6.21
CA ASP A 218 11.78 8.59 -7.55
C ASP A 218 13.07 7.75 -7.56
N PRO A 219 13.03 6.48 -8.00
CA PRO A 219 14.21 5.61 -7.97
C PRO A 219 15.29 6.01 -8.98
N TYR A 220 14.97 6.87 -9.94
CA TYR A 220 15.91 7.36 -10.98
C TYR A 220 16.39 8.78 -10.73
N GLU A 221 15.58 9.57 -9.98
CA GLU A 221 15.84 10.97 -9.69
C GLU A 221 15.67 11.21 -8.19
N ALA A 222 16.70 10.96 -7.41
CA ALA A 222 16.65 10.98 -5.95
C ALA A 222 16.16 12.31 -5.32
N ASP A 223 16.28 13.43 -6.03
CA ASP A 223 15.75 14.73 -5.60
C ASP A 223 14.27 14.92 -6.00
N THR A 224 13.70 13.97 -6.76
CA THR A 224 12.29 13.98 -7.11
C THR A 224 11.50 13.16 -6.09
N VAL A 225 10.56 13.82 -5.42
CA VAL A 225 9.68 13.24 -4.42
C VAL A 225 8.23 13.52 -4.79
N TYR A 226 7.39 12.52 -4.68
CA TYR A 226 5.94 12.63 -4.87
C TYR A 226 5.22 12.49 -3.54
N ALA A 227 4.23 13.34 -3.30
CA ALA A 227 3.37 13.27 -2.12
C ALA A 227 1.90 13.39 -2.52
N SER A 228 1.08 12.48 -2.02
CA SER A 228 -0.37 12.54 -2.12
C SER A 228 -0.95 13.07 -0.81
N THR A 229 -1.85 14.04 -0.90
CA THR A 229 -2.63 14.55 0.22
C THR A 229 -4.11 14.34 -0.01
N LEU A 230 -4.96 14.69 0.95
CA LEU A 230 -6.42 14.67 0.73
C LEU A 230 -6.90 15.75 -0.25
N GLU A 231 -6.07 16.75 -0.57
CA GLU A 231 -6.41 17.87 -1.47
C GLU A 231 -5.71 17.75 -2.85
N GLY A 232 -4.87 16.73 -3.06
CA GLY A 232 -4.23 16.51 -4.36
C GLY A 232 -2.86 15.85 -4.32
N LEU A 233 -2.26 15.80 -5.50
CA LEU A 233 -0.93 15.22 -5.72
C LEU A 233 0.10 16.33 -5.91
N TYR A 234 1.25 16.16 -5.30
CA TYR A 234 2.36 17.12 -5.32
C TYR A 234 3.65 16.44 -5.74
N LYS A 235 4.50 17.22 -6.40
CA LYS A 235 5.85 16.82 -6.80
C LYS A 235 6.85 17.86 -6.32
N SER A 236 7.96 17.39 -5.80
CA SER A 236 9.18 18.16 -5.59
C SER A 236 10.26 17.65 -6.54
N THR A 237 11.14 18.52 -7.00
CA THR A 237 12.34 18.18 -7.79
C THR A 237 13.63 18.68 -7.12
N ASP A 238 13.54 19.10 -5.86
CA ASP A 238 14.61 19.67 -5.06
C ASP A 238 14.69 19.01 -3.66
N ALA A 239 14.45 17.69 -3.63
CA ALA A 239 14.51 16.88 -2.41
C ALA A 239 13.56 17.39 -1.29
N ALA A 240 12.35 17.78 -1.68
CA ALA A 240 11.27 18.30 -0.85
C ALA A 240 11.50 19.73 -0.28
N ALA A 241 12.45 20.49 -0.80
CA ALA A 241 12.61 21.88 -0.39
C ALA A 241 11.41 22.73 -0.83
N THR A 242 10.87 22.46 -2.05
CA THR A 242 9.63 23.07 -2.55
C THR A 242 8.73 22.03 -3.20
N TRP A 243 7.42 22.28 -3.18
CA TRP A 243 6.39 21.43 -3.75
C TRP A 243 5.55 22.17 -4.79
N ALA A 244 5.30 21.52 -5.90
CA ALA A 244 4.34 21.96 -6.90
C ALA A 244 3.18 20.97 -7.02
N ARG A 245 1.95 21.48 -7.11
CA ARG A 245 0.77 20.65 -7.36
C ARG A 245 0.83 20.12 -8.80
N ILE A 246 0.60 18.82 -8.93
CA ILE A 246 0.50 18.14 -10.23
C ILE A 246 -0.87 17.44 -10.33
N GLY A 247 -1.18 16.90 -11.52
CA GLY A 247 -2.42 16.13 -11.71
C GLY A 247 -3.70 16.95 -11.60
N GLN A 248 -3.74 18.17 -12.18
CA GLN A 248 -4.96 18.99 -12.18
C GLN A 248 -6.17 18.28 -12.82
N SER A 249 -5.94 17.34 -13.75
CA SER A 249 -6.99 16.50 -14.33
C SER A 249 -7.56 15.45 -13.36
N LEU A 250 -6.86 15.22 -12.22
CA LEU A 250 -7.28 14.33 -11.14
C LEU A 250 -7.86 15.11 -9.94
N GLN A 251 -8.54 16.24 -10.23
CA GLN A 251 -9.08 17.09 -9.17
C GLN A 251 -10.05 16.32 -8.27
N ASP A 252 -9.89 16.52 -6.97
CA ASP A 252 -10.73 15.95 -5.91
C ASP A 252 -10.69 14.41 -5.81
N GLN A 253 -9.72 13.75 -6.45
CA GLN A 253 -9.56 12.30 -6.31
C GLN A 253 -8.77 11.93 -5.06
N MET A 254 -9.37 11.05 -4.25
CA MET A 254 -8.70 10.49 -3.10
C MET A 254 -7.79 9.33 -3.55
N VAL A 255 -6.48 9.55 -3.50
CA VAL A 255 -5.47 8.53 -3.80
C VAL A 255 -5.23 7.66 -2.56
N PHE A 256 -5.37 6.34 -2.71
CA PHE A 256 -5.14 5.37 -1.65
C PHE A 256 -3.81 4.63 -1.81
N SER A 257 -3.33 4.48 -3.03
CA SER A 257 -2.06 3.83 -3.33
C SER A 257 -1.35 4.49 -4.50
N MET A 258 -0.02 4.52 -4.44
CA MET A 258 0.85 5.04 -5.48
C MET A 258 1.97 4.04 -5.73
N VAL A 259 2.32 3.82 -6.99
CA VAL A 259 3.45 2.99 -7.42
C VAL A 259 4.23 3.73 -8.49
N LEU A 260 5.54 3.85 -8.29
CA LEU A 260 6.48 4.29 -9.32
C LEU A 260 6.98 3.06 -10.07
N ASP A 261 6.91 3.08 -11.41
CA ASP A 261 7.39 1.95 -12.23
C ASP A 261 8.92 1.85 -12.10
N ARG A 262 9.39 0.70 -11.59
CA ARG A 262 10.82 0.48 -11.32
C ARG A 262 11.65 0.25 -12.58
N THR A 263 11.03 0.15 -13.75
CA THR A 263 11.69 -0.12 -15.03
C THR A 263 11.49 0.99 -16.05
N ARG A 264 10.63 1.95 -15.74
CA ARG A 264 10.30 3.07 -16.65
C ARG A 264 10.32 4.38 -15.88
N ARG A 265 11.31 5.21 -16.20
CA ARG A 265 11.47 6.54 -15.59
C ARG A 265 10.25 7.42 -15.82
N GLY A 266 9.81 8.12 -14.79
CA GLY A 266 8.69 9.06 -14.85
C GLY A 266 7.31 8.41 -14.97
N VAL A 267 7.21 7.07 -14.88
CA VAL A 267 5.93 6.37 -14.95
C VAL A 267 5.39 6.15 -13.53
N ILE A 268 4.18 6.66 -13.32
CA ILE A 268 3.48 6.66 -12.03
C ILE A 268 2.11 6.03 -12.20
N TYR A 269 1.74 5.15 -11.28
CA TYR A 269 0.39 4.60 -11.17
C TYR A 269 -0.26 5.06 -9.86
N LEU A 270 -1.51 5.48 -9.94
CA LEU A 270 -2.33 5.88 -8.80
C LEU A 270 -3.58 5.04 -8.73
N GLY A 271 -3.85 4.45 -7.58
CA GLY A 271 -5.12 3.80 -7.26
C GLY A 271 -5.94 4.66 -6.31
N GLY A 272 -7.22 4.86 -6.61
CA GLY A 272 -8.10 5.73 -5.83
C GLY A 272 -9.58 5.41 -5.98
N ARG A 273 -10.43 6.37 -5.67
CA ARG A 273 -11.89 6.20 -5.77
C ARG A 273 -12.40 6.08 -7.20
N GLU A 274 -11.74 6.73 -8.16
CA GLU A 274 -12.13 6.80 -9.57
C GLU A 274 -11.38 5.77 -10.44
N GLY A 275 -10.79 4.77 -9.80
CA GLY A 275 -10.06 3.71 -10.47
C GLY A 275 -8.56 3.87 -10.41
N ILE A 276 -7.92 3.45 -11.50
CA ILE A 276 -6.48 3.52 -11.67
C ILE A 276 -6.11 4.49 -12.77
N HIS A 277 -5.08 5.29 -12.52
CA HIS A 277 -4.53 6.26 -13.46
C HIS A 277 -3.05 6.06 -13.62
N ARG A 278 -2.54 6.28 -14.83
CA ARG A 278 -1.11 6.25 -15.16
C ARG A 278 -0.67 7.57 -15.74
N SER A 279 0.45 8.07 -15.27
CA SER A 279 1.26 9.09 -15.93
C SER A 279 2.51 8.45 -16.53
N GLU A 280 2.94 8.94 -17.69
CA GLU A 280 4.20 8.54 -18.34
C GLU A 280 5.21 9.69 -18.41
N ASP A 281 4.87 10.85 -17.87
CA ASP A 281 5.62 12.11 -17.96
C ASP A 281 5.89 12.76 -16.59
N GLY A 282 5.99 11.92 -15.55
CA GLY A 282 6.29 12.37 -14.18
C GLY A 282 5.15 13.14 -13.53
N GLY A 283 3.89 12.84 -13.91
CA GLY A 283 2.70 13.40 -13.30
C GLY A 283 2.12 14.61 -14.01
N SER A 284 2.63 14.98 -15.20
CA SER A 284 2.12 16.12 -15.97
C SER A 284 0.79 15.80 -16.63
N THR A 285 0.66 14.60 -17.25
CA THR A 285 -0.59 14.11 -17.84
C THR A 285 -0.96 12.73 -17.31
N TRP A 286 -2.25 12.39 -17.36
CA TRP A 286 -2.78 11.15 -16.78
C TRP A 286 -3.76 10.46 -17.73
N THR A 287 -3.63 9.15 -17.81
CA THR A 287 -4.52 8.26 -18.56
C THR A 287 -5.22 7.31 -17.58
N THR A 288 -6.53 7.15 -17.75
CA THR A 288 -7.33 6.21 -16.95
C THR A 288 -7.22 4.80 -17.51
N LEU A 289 -6.98 3.82 -16.64
CA LEU A 289 -6.73 2.42 -16.98
C LEU A 289 -7.76 1.47 -16.34
N ASN A 290 -9.06 1.76 -16.48
CA ASN A 290 -10.13 1.03 -15.78
C ASN A 290 -10.72 -0.15 -16.56
N LYS A 291 -10.16 -0.50 -17.73
CA LYS A 291 -10.70 -1.59 -18.58
C LYS A 291 -10.66 -2.93 -17.83
N GLY A 292 -11.82 -3.57 -17.70
CA GLY A 292 -11.97 -4.85 -17.01
C GLY A 292 -12.32 -4.77 -15.51
N LEU A 293 -12.32 -3.58 -14.91
CA LEU A 293 -12.71 -3.40 -13.51
C LEU A 293 -14.22 -3.34 -13.33
N ALA A 294 -14.76 -4.12 -12.40
CA ALA A 294 -16.17 -4.07 -12.02
C ALA A 294 -16.48 -2.93 -11.03
N THR A 295 -15.47 -2.42 -10.32
CA THR A 295 -15.56 -1.28 -9.41
C THR A 295 -14.34 -0.40 -9.52
N LEU A 296 -14.52 0.90 -9.31
CA LEU A 296 -13.44 1.89 -9.41
C LEU A 296 -12.76 2.21 -8.07
N ASN A 297 -13.24 1.66 -6.95
CA ASN A 297 -12.66 1.93 -5.63
C ASN A 297 -11.41 1.05 -5.40
N VAL A 298 -10.27 1.48 -5.95
CA VAL A 298 -8.97 0.79 -5.85
C VAL A 298 -8.29 1.16 -4.54
N ARG A 299 -8.09 0.19 -3.65
CA ARG A 299 -7.53 0.37 -2.30
C ARG A 299 -6.03 0.12 -2.21
N SER A 300 -5.54 -0.81 -2.99
CA SER A 300 -4.15 -1.23 -2.99
C SER A 300 -3.68 -1.55 -4.40
N LEU A 301 -2.39 -1.33 -4.66
CA LEU A 301 -1.75 -1.57 -5.96
C LEU A 301 -0.34 -2.09 -5.73
N ALA A 302 0.07 -3.10 -6.48
CA ALA A 302 1.41 -3.66 -6.41
C ALA A 302 1.92 -4.03 -7.80
N GLN A 303 3.17 -3.67 -8.10
CA GLN A 303 3.90 -4.10 -9.30
C GLN A 303 4.80 -5.28 -8.96
N SER A 304 4.83 -6.28 -9.81
CA SER A 304 5.75 -7.41 -9.67
C SER A 304 7.20 -6.97 -9.84
N LEU A 305 8.08 -7.44 -8.95
CA LEU A 305 9.53 -7.21 -9.02
C LEU A 305 10.21 -8.09 -10.07
N ILE A 306 9.55 -9.18 -10.48
CA ILE A 306 10.10 -10.20 -11.39
C ILE A 306 9.70 -9.90 -12.83
N ASP A 307 8.42 -9.62 -13.04
CA ASP A 307 7.87 -9.19 -14.32
C ASP A 307 7.15 -7.85 -14.16
N PRO A 308 7.77 -6.75 -14.54
CA PRO A 308 7.22 -5.41 -14.36
C PRO A 308 5.99 -5.12 -15.24
N GLN A 309 5.58 -6.02 -16.12
CA GLN A 309 4.30 -5.93 -16.83
C GLN A 309 3.12 -6.37 -15.95
N ILE A 310 3.40 -7.17 -14.92
CA ILE A 310 2.38 -7.71 -14.03
C ILE A 310 2.10 -6.75 -12.88
N PHE A 311 0.84 -6.37 -12.78
CA PHE A 311 0.30 -5.62 -11.66
C PHE A 311 -0.84 -6.37 -11.00
N TYR A 312 -1.02 -6.11 -9.71
CA TYR A 312 -2.19 -6.52 -8.96
C TYR A 312 -2.83 -5.30 -8.30
N LEU A 313 -4.15 -5.26 -8.26
CA LEU A 313 -4.88 -4.26 -7.50
C LEU A 313 -5.98 -4.91 -6.65
N GLY A 314 -6.17 -4.35 -5.47
CA GLY A 314 -7.23 -4.71 -4.56
C GLY A 314 -8.30 -3.64 -4.53
N THR A 315 -9.55 -4.06 -4.54
CA THR A 315 -10.71 -3.18 -4.56
C THR A 315 -11.49 -3.19 -3.26
N ASN A 316 -12.36 -2.22 -3.10
CA ASN A 316 -13.32 -2.18 -2.02
C ASN A 316 -14.63 -2.87 -2.44
N GLY A 317 -14.67 -4.22 -2.30
CA GLY A 317 -15.89 -5.01 -2.50
C GLY A 317 -16.01 -5.76 -3.82
N SER A 318 -14.94 -5.84 -4.65
CA SER A 318 -14.91 -6.68 -5.87
C SER A 318 -13.62 -7.50 -5.97
N GLY A 319 -12.92 -7.71 -4.83
CA GLY A 319 -11.78 -8.60 -4.74
C GLY A 319 -10.50 -8.08 -5.38
N LEU A 320 -9.69 -9.01 -5.86
CA LEU A 320 -8.37 -8.83 -6.44
C LEU A 320 -8.43 -8.88 -7.97
N TYR A 321 -7.67 -8.02 -8.63
CA TYR A 321 -7.48 -8.01 -10.08
C TYR A 321 -6.00 -8.12 -10.43
N LYS A 322 -5.72 -8.70 -11.58
CA LYS A 322 -4.40 -8.83 -12.18
C LYS A 322 -4.37 -8.19 -13.56
N SER A 323 -3.32 -7.46 -13.86
CA SER A 323 -2.98 -7.04 -15.22
C SER A 323 -1.68 -7.72 -15.64
N ARG A 324 -1.57 -8.09 -16.94
CA ARG A 324 -0.36 -8.66 -17.56
C ARG A 324 0.27 -7.69 -18.58
N ASN A 325 -0.29 -6.49 -18.70
CA ASN A 325 0.08 -5.49 -19.70
C ASN A 325 0.17 -4.08 -19.11
N ARG A 326 0.79 -3.97 -17.92
CA ARG A 326 1.04 -2.68 -17.25
C ARG A 326 -0.24 -1.89 -16.93
N GLY A 327 -1.33 -2.57 -16.61
CA GLY A 327 -2.59 -1.94 -16.23
C GLY A 327 -3.52 -1.57 -17.39
N GLU A 328 -3.17 -1.86 -18.65
CA GLU A 328 -4.03 -1.56 -19.81
C GLU A 328 -5.35 -2.35 -19.74
N GLU A 329 -5.31 -3.56 -19.18
CA GLU A 329 -6.49 -4.40 -18.99
C GLU A 329 -6.36 -5.20 -17.69
N TRP A 330 -7.49 -5.37 -16.99
CA TRP A 330 -7.57 -6.05 -15.71
C TRP A 330 -8.49 -7.26 -15.79
N GLU A 331 -8.01 -8.36 -15.25
CA GLU A 331 -8.75 -9.62 -15.11
C GLU A 331 -9.01 -9.89 -13.62
N PRO A 332 -10.23 -10.30 -13.24
CA PRO A 332 -10.49 -10.69 -11.87
C PRO A 332 -9.67 -11.95 -11.53
N VAL A 333 -9.03 -11.94 -10.37
CA VAL A 333 -8.39 -13.12 -9.79
C VAL A 333 -9.46 -13.86 -8.98
N PRO A 334 -9.67 -15.18 -9.19
CA PRO A 334 -10.60 -15.94 -8.38
C PRO A 334 -10.25 -15.82 -6.88
N THR A 335 -11.07 -15.11 -6.13
CA THR A 335 -10.89 -14.93 -4.69
C THR A 335 -12.01 -15.63 -3.93
N VAL A 336 -12.12 -16.94 -4.08
CA VAL A 336 -12.88 -17.75 -3.11
C VAL A 336 -11.98 -17.86 -1.89
N LEU A 337 -12.04 -16.85 -1.02
CA LEU A 337 -11.26 -16.81 0.20
C LEU A 337 -11.90 -17.74 1.23
N PRO A 338 -11.17 -18.74 1.76
CA PRO A 338 -11.71 -19.62 2.78
C PRO A 338 -12.00 -18.83 4.05
N GLY A 339 -13.19 -19.02 4.63
CA GLY A 339 -13.60 -18.40 5.89
C GLY A 339 -12.80 -18.86 7.09
#